data_9a7f4fa931bc85d4fe945348057bc028
#
_entry.id   9a7f4fa931bc85d4fe945348057bc028
#
_cell.length_a   1.000
_cell.length_b   1.000
_cell.length_c   1.000
_cell.angle_alpha   90.00
_cell.angle_beta   90.00
_cell.angle_gamma   90.00
#
_symmetry.space_group_name_H-M   'P 1'
#
loop_
_entity.id
_entity.type
_entity.pdbx_description
1 polymer ?
#
loop_
_entity_poly.entity_id
_entity_poly.type
_entity_poly.pdbx_seq_one_letter_code
_entity_poly.pdbx_strand_id
1 'polypeptide(L)' 'MSDNVRRIRLGDTRYKLKPLTREQKLLLDKAHYVASEWLFVSESDSYLRVVKKSSLHGNLILKTINK' A
#
# COMPACT_ATOMS: atom_id res chain seq x y z
N MET A 1 14.47 19.13 4.60
CA MET A 1 13.31 18.46 4.06
C MET A 1 13.22 17.01 4.50
N SER A 2 12.13 16.64 5.03
CA SER A 2 11.94 15.25 5.37
C SER A 2 11.44 14.51 4.13
N ASP A 3 11.92 13.34 3.93
CA ASP A 3 11.52 12.55 2.79
C ASP A 3 10.26 11.74 3.03
N ASN A 4 9.65 11.79 4.12
CA ASN A 4 8.41 11.08 4.42
C ASN A 4 8.39 9.61 3.98
N VAL A 5 9.56 9.04 3.75
CA VAL A 5 9.62 7.63 3.39
C VAL A 5 9.31 6.81 4.62
N ARG A 6 8.26 6.02 4.50
CA ARG A 6 7.84 5.14 5.57
C ARG A 6 8.20 3.72 5.24
N ARG A 7 8.55 2.96 6.26
CA ARG A 7 8.91 1.56 6.10
C ARG A 7 8.09 0.74 7.08
N ILE A 8 7.70 -0.44 6.63
CA ILE A 8 7.03 -1.40 7.50
C ILE A 8 7.78 -2.72 7.43
N ARG A 9 7.60 -3.52 8.45
CA ARG A 9 8.20 -4.84 8.53
C ARG A 9 7.11 -5.88 8.59
N LEU A 10 7.13 -6.81 7.65
CA LEU A 10 6.19 -7.93 7.62
C LEU A 10 7.02 -9.20 7.68
N GLY A 11 6.95 -9.90 8.81
CA GLY A 11 7.79 -11.04 9.05
C GLY A 11 9.26 -10.62 9.02
N ASP A 12 10.06 -11.26 8.17
CA ASP A 12 11.47 -10.95 8.03
C ASP A 12 11.76 -9.95 6.92
N THR A 13 10.73 -9.47 6.23
CA THR A 13 10.90 -8.58 5.09
C THR A 13 10.52 -7.16 5.45
N ARG A 14 11.37 -6.23 5.05
CA ARG A 14 11.10 -4.80 5.22
C ARG A 14 10.62 -4.24 3.89
N TYR A 15 9.55 -3.48 3.94
CA TYR A 15 8.98 -2.85 2.76
C TYR A 15 9.07 -1.34 2.87
N LYS A 16 9.50 -0.72 1.79
CA LYS A 16 9.54 0.73 1.68
C LYS A 16 8.21 1.18 1.09
N LEU A 17 7.47 1.95 1.85
CA LEU A 17 6.16 2.41 1.40
C LEU A 17 6.32 3.54 0.41
N LYS A 18 5.55 3.48 -0.67
CA LYS A 18 5.59 4.47 -1.74
C LYS A 18 4.18 4.93 -2.08
N PRO A 19 4.04 6.13 -2.68
CA PRO A 19 2.75 6.53 -3.21
C PRO A 19 2.33 5.58 -4.34
N LEU A 20 1.03 5.41 -4.49
CA LEU A 20 0.50 4.59 -5.55
C LEU A 20 0.67 5.27 -6.91
N THR A 21 0.96 4.48 -7.94
CA THR A 21 0.95 5.00 -9.29
C THR A 21 -0.48 5.19 -9.76
N ARG A 22 -0.64 5.86 -10.90
CA ARG A 22 -1.96 6.09 -11.47
C ARG A 22 -2.71 4.78 -11.73
N GLU A 23 -2.01 3.79 -12.29
CA GLU A 23 -2.61 2.50 -12.57
C GLU A 23 -3.02 1.78 -11.31
N GLN A 24 -2.19 1.86 -10.28
CA GLN A 24 -2.49 1.25 -8.99
C GLN A 24 -3.69 1.91 -8.33
N LYS A 25 -3.81 3.21 -8.46
CA LYS A 25 -4.98 3.93 -7.94
C LYS A 25 -6.25 3.47 -8.63
N LEU A 26 -6.17 3.22 -9.94
CA LEU A 26 -7.33 2.73 -10.69
C LEU A 26 -7.75 1.33 -10.23
N LEU A 27 -6.78 0.47 -9.90
CA LEU A 27 -7.09 -0.85 -9.39
C LEU A 27 -7.84 -0.77 -8.06
N LEU A 28 -7.41 0.12 -7.18
CA LEU A 28 -8.09 0.34 -5.91
C LEU A 28 -9.50 0.89 -6.11
N ASP A 29 -9.65 1.82 -7.03
CA ASP A 29 -10.95 2.40 -7.33
C ASP A 29 -11.92 1.33 -7.84
N LYS A 30 -11.46 0.45 -8.70
CA LYS A 30 -12.27 -0.65 -9.20
C LYS A 30 -12.68 -1.62 -8.08
N ALA A 31 -11.85 -1.74 -7.07
CA ALA A 31 -12.13 -2.62 -5.92
C ALA A 31 -12.91 -1.90 -4.83
N HIS A 32 -13.38 -0.68 -5.09
CA HIS A 32 -14.17 0.13 -4.17
C HIS A 32 -13.38 0.59 -2.94
N TYR A 33 -12.08 0.78 -3.11
CA TYR A 33 -11.23 1.38 -2.08
C TYR A 33 -10.96 2.84 -2.42
N VAL A 34 -10.77 3.65 -1.39
CA VAL A 34 -10.37 5.05 -1.59
C VAL A 34 -8.85 5.10 -1.71
N ALA A 35 -8.36 5.23 -2.94
CA ALA A 35 -6.93 5.12 -3.22
C ALA A 35 -6.08 6.08 -2.39
N SER A 36 -6.58 7.27 -2.09
CA SER A 36 -5.84 8.27 -1.31
C SER A 36 -5.57 7.83 0.13
N GLU A 37 -6.24 6.79 0.61
CA GLU A 37 -6.04 6.28 1.97
C GLU A 37 -5.04 5.13 2.05
N TRP A 38 -4.45 4.74 0.93
CA TRP A 38 -3.59 3.57 0.86
C TRP A 38 -2.23 3.91 0.29
N LEU A 39 -1.23 3.13 0.72
CA LEU A 39 0.13 3.23 0.22
C LEU A 39 0.56 1.91 -0.40
N PHE A 40 1.47 2.00 -1.35
CA PHE A 40 2.03 0.83 -2.01
C PHE A 40 2.93 0.05 -1.05
N VAL A 41 2.77 -1.26 -1.01
CA VAL A 41 3.64 -2.16 -0.27
C VAL A 41 4.44 -3.02 -1.25
N SER A 42 3.74 -3.81 -2.05
CA SER A 42 4.39 -4.67 -3.02
C SER A 42 3.42 -4.99 -4.15
N GLU A 43 3.97 -5.49 -5.23
CA GLU A 43 3.17 -5.79 -6.41
C GLU A 43 3.77 -6.99 -7.13
N SER A 44 2.90 -7.83 -7.70
CA SER A 44 3.32 -8.91 -8.59
C SER A 44 2.41 -8.90 -9.82
N ASP A 45 2.62 -9.88 -10.70
CA ASP A 45 1.80 -9.98 -11.91
C ASP A 45 0.32 -10.23 -11.62
N SER A 46 0.02 -10.82 -10.49
CA SER A 46 -1.35 -11.24 -10.18
C SER A 46 -1.99 -10.45 -9.05
N TYR A 47 -1.24 -9.63 -8.32
CA TYR A 47 -1.82 -8.89 -7.20
C TYR A 47 -1.06 -7.60 -6.91
N LEU A 48 -1.75 -6.72 -6.19
CA LEU A 48 -1.18 -5.50 -5.64
C LEU A 48 -1.45 -5.50 -4.14
N ARG A 49 -0.42 -5.30 -3.33
CA ARG A 49 -0.58 -5.24 -1.87
C ARG A 49 -0.42 -3.80 -1.40
N VAL A 50 -1.36 -3.37 -0.56
CA VAL A 50 -1.39 -1.99 -0.06
C VAL A 50 -1.63 -2.00 1.44
N VAL A 51 -1.28 -0.90 2.09
CA VAL A 51 -1.50 -0.71 3.52
C VAL A 51 -2.27 0.58 3.75
N LYS A 52 -3.19 0.57 4.69
CA LYS A 52 -3.99 1.75 5.00
C LYS A 52 -3.14 2.76 5.77
N LYS A 53 -3.13 4.01 5.30
CA LYS A 53 -2.31 5.05 5.90
C LYS A 53 -2.61 5.26 7.38
N SER A 54 -3.89 5.26 7.75
CA SER A 54 -4.28 5.49 9.14
C SER A 54 -3.85 4.36 10.07
N SER A 55 -3.52 3.19 9.53
CA SER A 55 -3.10 2.04 10.34
C SER A 55 -1.62 2.05 10.66
N LEU A 56 -0.85 3.00 10.11
CA LEU A 56 0.60 3.04 10.31
C LEU A 56 0.99 3.38 11.76
N HIS A 57 0.08 3.90 12.53
CA HIS A 57 0.31 4.25 13.93
C HIS A 57 -0.07 3.13 14.91
N GLY A 58 -0.51 1.99 14.40
CA GLY A 58 -0.94 0.87 15.24
C GLY A 58 -0.87 -0.42 14.46
N ASN A 59 -1.91 -1.23 14.58
CA ASN A 59 -1.97 -2.49 13.86
C ASN A 59 -2.15 -2.22 12.37
N LEU A 60 -1.22 -2.72 11.57
CA LEU A 60 -1.24 -2.49 10.13
C LEU A 60 -2.43 -3.19 9.47
N ILE A 61 -3.15 -2.45 8.65
CA ILE A 61 -4.26 -2.99 7.87
C ILE A 61 -3.76 -3.13 6.42
N LEU A 62 -3.60 -4.36 6.01
CA LEU A 62 -3.09 -4.68 4.68
C LEU A 62 -4.19 -5.31 3.85
N LYS A 63 -4.22 -4.97 2.58
CA LYS A 63 -5.16 -5.58 1.64
C LYS A 63 -4.42 -6.02 0.39
N THR A 64 -4.90 -7.10 -0.19
CA THR A 64 -4.37 -7.61 -1.45
C THR A 64 -5.44 -7.44 -2.52
N ILE A 65 -5.09 -6.74 -3.58
CA ILE A 65 -6.00 -6.48 -4.69
C ILE A 65 -5.58 -7.40 -5.84
N ASN A 66 -6.48 -8.23 -6.28
CA ASN A 66 -6.22 -9.11 -7.42
C ASN A 66 -6.30 -8.33 -8.72
N LYS A 67 -5.36 -8.58 -9.59
CA LYS A 67 -5.33 -7.94 -10.90
C LYS A 67 -6.17 -8.67 -11.92
#